data_77c2be4b7a7e8daebb0e9ca9a533b18e
#
_entry.id   77c2be4b7a7e8daebb0e9ca9a533b18e
#
_cell.length_a   1.000
_cell.length_b   1.000
_cell.length_c   1.000
_cell.angle_alpha   90.00
_cell.angle_beta   90.00
_cell.angle_gamma   90.00
#
_symmetry.space_group_name_H-M   'P 1'
#
loop_
_entity.id
_entity.type
_entity.pdbx_description
1 polymer ?
#
loop_
_entity_poly.entity_id
_entity_poly.type
_entity_poly.pdbx_seq_one_letter_code
_entity_poly.pdbx_strand_id
1 'polypeptide(L)'
;MCIRDSYSYCKYLLANFLGFFRVMYRQLRNSDTRVVAHKSAALASQNFMISMAGFGYDTCPMEGFDSLKLKKLLKLNSKSEINMVIGCGIRLKEGVYGERFRIPFDDVYFRK
;
A
#
# COMPACT_ATOMS: atom_id res chain seq x y z
N MET A 1 -25.69 -2.63 -9.12
CA MET A 1 -25.41 -1.90 -7.86
C MET A 1 -25.67 -2.89 -6.71
N CYS A 2 -24.65 -3.30 -5.99
CA CYS A 2 -24.77 -4.38 -5.01
C CYS A 2 -25.32 -3.81 -3.69
N ILE A 3 -26.19 -4.53 -2.99
CA ILE A 3 -26.75 -4.16 -1.65
C ILE A 3 -25.64 -3.70 -0.68
N ARG A 4 -24.46 -4.27 -0.81
CA ARG A 4 -23.27 -3.92 -0.03
C ARG A 4 -22.76 -2.50 -0.31
N ASP A 5 -22.92 -1.98 -1.53
CA ASP A 5 -22.50 -0.62 -1.90
C ASP A 5 -23.47 0.42 -1.35
N SER A 6 -24.78 0.13 -1.37
CA SER A 6 -25.80 0.98 -0.75
C SER A 6 -25.62 1.12 0.76
N TYR A 7 -25.27 0.03 1.45
CA TYR A 7 -25.01 0.04 2.89
C TYR A 7 -23.76 0.86 3.26
N SER A 8 -22.69 0.77 2.45
CA SER A 8 -21.48 1.59 2.61
C SER A 8 -21.78 3.08 2.40
N TYR A 9 -22.64 3.40 1.44
CA TYR A 9 -23.04 4.78 1.16
C TYR A 9 -23.91 5.38 2.28
N CYS A 10 -24.85 4.63 2.83
CA CYS A 10 -25.67 5.05 3.98
C CYS A 10 -24.77 5.33 5.21
N LYS A 11 -23.83 4.46 5.51
CA LYS A 11 -22.86 4.71 6.59
C LYS A 11 -22.02 5.96 6.37
N TYR A 12 -21.59 6.21 5.14
CA TYR A 12 -20.85 7.40 4.77
C TYR A 12 -21.66 8.67 4.98
N LEU A 13 -22.92 8.71 4.55
CA LEU A 13 -23.80 9.85 4.75
C LEU A 13 -24.06 10.11 6.25
N LEU A 14 -24.35 9.05 7.01
CA LEU A 14 -24.58 9.15 8.44
C LEU A 14 -23.34 9.65 9.18
N ALA A 15 -22.16 9.15 8.86
CA ALA A 15 -20.91 9.60 9.46
C ALA A 15 -20.58 11.06 9.12
N ASN A 16 -20.89 11.52 7.90
CA ASN A 16 -20.72 12.92 7.56
C ASN A 16 -21.71 13.82 8.31
N PHE A 17 -22.96 13.41 8.47
CA PHE A 17 -23.96 14.15 9.23
C PHE A 17 -23.59 14.24 10.71
N LEU A 18 -23.29 13.12 11.36
CA LEU A 18 -22.86 13.06 12.76
C LEU A 18 -21.52 13.77 12.99
N GLY A 19 -20.66 13.81 11.99
CA GLY A 19 -19.36 14.46 12.02
C GLY A 19 -19.42 16.00 12.06
N PHE A 20 -20.61 16.62 11.92
CA PHE A 20 -20.82 18.04 12.24
C PHE A 20 -20.80 18.30 13.75
N PHE A 21 -21.24 17.32 14.54
CA PHE A 21 -21.40 17.48 15.99
C PHE A 21 -20.31 16.78 16.79
N ARG A 22 -19.62 15.79 16.18
CA ARG A 22 -18.60 14.98 16.85
C ARG A 22 -17.46 14.63 15.91
N VAL A 23 -16.28 14.39 16.46
CA VAL A 23 -15.15 13.83 15.69
C VAL A 23 -15.51 12.43 15.27
N MET A 24 -15.56 12.19 13.95
CA MET A 24 -15.97 10.92 13.34
C MET A 24 -14.99 10.49 12.25
N TYR A 25 -14.76 9.17 12.13
CA TYR A 25 -14.07 8.57 11.00
C TYR A 25 -14.97 8.61 9.76
N ARG A 26 -14.56 9.33 8.70
CA ARG A 26 -15.36 9.59 7.51
C ARG A 26 -15.00 8.74 6.29
N GLN A 27 -13.90 8.00 6.34
CA GLN A 27 -13.41 7.19 5.22
C GLN A 27 -14.09 5.80 5.23
N LEU A 28 -15.37 5.76 4.89
CA LEU A 28 -16.22 4.57 4.96
C LEU A 28 -16.63 3.99 3.60
N ARG A 29 -16.20 4.60 2.51
CA ARG A 29 -16.46 4.09 1.16
C ARG A 29 -15.60 2.85 0.87
N ASN A 30 -16.06 2.02 -0.05
CA ASN A 30 -15.29 0.85 -0.51
C ASN A 30 -13.91 1.27 -1.09
N SER A 31 -13.84 2.41 -1.79
CA SER A 31 -12.59 3.00 -2.26
C SER A 31 -11.64 3.34 -1.11
N ASP A 32 -12.15 3.90 -0.03
CA ASP A 32 -11.34 4.28 1.14
C ASP A 32 -10.81 3.03 1.85
N THR A 33 -11.67 2.01 2.01
CA THR A 33 -11.29 0.71 2.59
C THR A 33 -10.19 0.03 1.76
N ARG A 34 -10.29 0.11 0.43
CA ARG A 34 -9.24 -0.38 -0.48
C ARG A 34 -7.90 0.31 -0.22
N VAL A 35 -7.90 1.65 -0.13
CA VAL A 35 -6.68 2.43 0.18
C VAL A 35 -6.10 2.04 1.53
N VAL A 36 -6.93 1.86 2.57
CA VAL A 36 -6.48 1.43 3.90
C VAL A 36 -5.85 0.04 3.83
N ALA A 37 -6.45 -0.90 3.10
CA ALA A 37 -5.90 -2.24 2.92
C ALA A 37 -4.53 -2.22 2.23
N HIS A 38 -4.38 -1.41 1.15
CA HIS A 38 -3.09 -1.23 0.49
C HIS A 38 -2.03 -0.61 1.40
N LYS A 39 -2.39 0.40 2.20
CA LYS A 39 -1.48 0.99 3.20
C LYS A 39 -1.01 -0.05 4.23
N SER A 40 -1.93 -0.86 4.75
CA SER A 40 -1.59 -1.91 5.71
C SER A 40 -0.66 -2.96 5.12
N ALA A 41 -0.91 -3.37 3.87
CA ALA A 41 -0.04 -4.30 3.15
C ALA A 41 1.35 -3.67 2.88
N ALA A 42 1.40 -2.39 2.52
CA ALA A 42 2.67 -1.67 2.31
C ALA A 42 3.49 -1.55 3.61
N LEU A 43 2.86 -1.31 4.76
CA LEU A 43 3.53 -1.30 6.06
C LEU A 43 4.12 -2.68 6.41
N ALA A 44 3.39 -3.76 6.14
CA ALA A 44 3.91 -5.12 6.33
C ALA A 44 5.09 -5.40 5.37
N SER A 45 5.00 -4.95 4.12
CA SER A 45 6.08 -5.04 3.14
C SER A 45 7.32 -4.27 3.59
N GLN A 46 7.16 -3.08 4.15
CA GLN A 46 8.26 -2.28 4.70
C GLN A 46 8.95 -3.00 5.86
N ASN A 47 8.17 -3.58 6.79
CA ASN A 47 8.73 -4.36 7.90
C ASN A 47 9.51 -5.57 7.39
N PHE A 48 9.00 -6.27 6.38
CA PHE A 48 9.72 -7.36 5.72
C PHE A 48 11.06 -6.88 5.16
N MET A 49 11.09 -5.77 4.40
CA MET A 49 12.32 -5.24 3.82
C MET A 49 13.34 -4.85 4.87
N ILE A 50 12.92 -4.21 5.97
CA ILE A 50 13.81 -3.85 7.09
C ILE A 50 14.37 -5.10 7.76
N SER A 51 13.53 -6.10 8.01
CA SER A 51 13.96 -7.36 8.62
C SER A 51 14.97 -8.09 7.75
N MET A 52 14.72 -8.15 6.43
CA MET A 52 15.66 -8.78 5.50
C MET A 52 17.01 -8.05 5.43
N ALA A 53 17.00 -6.72 5.49
CA ALA A 53 18.22 -5.92 5.59
C ALA A 53 19.01 -6.24 6.87
N GLY A 54 18.31 -6.47 8.00
CA GLY A 54 18.93 -6.92 9.26
C GLY A 54 19.59 -8.29 9.16
N PHE A 55 19.11 -9.17 8.28
CA PHE A 55 19.69 -10.47 7.98
C PHE A 55 20.76 -10.43 6.88
N GLY A 56 21.09 -9.25 6.35
CA GLY A 56 22.11 -9.08 5.30
C GLY A 56 21.61 -9.33 3.88
N TYR A 57 20.29 -9.36 3.67
CA TYR A 57 19.71 -9.47 2.34
C TYR A 57 19.31 -8.10 1.80
N ASP A 58 19.37 -7.95 0.49
CA ASP A 58 18.83 -6.80 -0.24
C ASP A 58 17.43 -7.10 -0.74
N THR A 59 16.61 -6.06 -0.81
CA THR A 59 15.22 -6.17 -1.30
C THR A 59 14.95 -5.11 -2.35
N CYS A 60 14.12 -5.46 -3.33
CA CYS A 60 13.68 -4.56 -4.38
C CYS A 60 12.14 -4.58 -4.47
N PRO A 61 11.44 -3.54 -4.00
CA PRO A 61 9.99 -3.43 -4.18
C PRO A 61 9.69 -3.03 -5.63
N MET A 62 8.71 -3.69 -6.22
CA MET A 62 8.27 -3.49 -7.60
C MET A 62 6.76 -3.29 -7.64
N GLU A 63 6.30 -2.21 -8.26
CA GLU A 63 4.89 -1.91 -8.49
C GLU A 63 4.52 -1.98 -9.99
N GLY A 64 5.53 -1.89 -10.87
CA GLY A 64 5.37 -1.91 -12.33
C GLY A 64 5.24 -3.33 -12.90
N PHE A 65 4.22 -4.08 -12.52
CA PHE A 65 3.96 -5.44 -12.99
C PHE A 65 2.56 -5.59 -13.61
N ASP A 66 2.39 -6.60 -14.48
CA ASP A 66 1.08 -6.98 -15.01
C ASP A 66 0.28 -7.76 -13.95
N SER A 67 -0.62 -7.05 -13.26
CA SER A 67 -1.42 -7.61 -12.18
C SER A 67 -2.35 -8.75 -12.64
N LEU A 68 -2.84 -8.72 -13.87
CA LEU A 68 -3.75 -9.75 -14.41
C LEU A 68 -2.99 -11.05 -14.65
N LYS A 69 -1.83 -10.97 -15.29
CA LYS A 69 -0.97 -12.14 -15.51
C LYS A 69 -0.47 -12.74 -14.22
N LEU A 70 -0.06 -11.88 -13.28
CA LEU A 70 0.43 -12.32 -11.97
C LEU A 70 -0.66 -13.00 -11.14
N LYS A 71 -1.87 -12.45 -11.11
CA LYS A 71 -3.03 -13.11 -10.45
C LYS A 71 -3.30 -14.50 -11.04
N LYS A 72 -3.25 -14.62 -12.35
CA LYS A 72 -3.45 -15.90 -13.05
C LYS A 72 -2.36 -16.91 -12.69
N LEU A 73 -1.09 -16.47 -12.71
CA LEU A 73 0.06 -17.31 -12.37
C LEU A 73 -0.03 -17.84 -10.94
N LEU A 74 -0.39 -16.96 -9.98
CA LEU A 74 -0.52 -17.28 -8.55
C LEU A 74 -1.88 -17.91 -8.21
N LYS A 75 -2.77 -18.11 -9.18
CA LYS A 75 -4.14 -18.66 -8.98
C LYS A 75 -4.93 -17.90 -7.92
N LEU A 76 -4.78 -16.57 -7.87
CA LEU A 76 -5.48 -15.73 -6.93
C LEU A 76 -6.92 -15.49 -7.36
N ASN A 77 -7.79 -15.24 -6.37
CA ASN A 77 -9.17 -14.85 -6.63
C ASN A 77 -9.22 -13.54 -7.43
N SER A 78 -10.20 -13.38 -8.32
CA SER A 78 -10.39 -12.17 -9.14
C SER A 78 -10.54 -10.89 -8.32
N LYS A 79 -11.09 -10.99 -7.11
CA LYS A 79 -11.27 -9.88 -6.16
C LYS A 79 -10.00 -9.54 -5.35
N SER A 80 -8.98 -10.39 -5.39
CA SER A 80 -7.70 -10.11 -4.72
C SER A 80 -6.97 -8.99 -5.45
N GLU A 81 -6.27 -8.14 -4.71
CA GLU A 81 -5.39 -7.12 -5.26
C GLU A 81 -3.96 -7.38 -4.79
N ILE A 82 -3.02 -7.14 -5.68
CA ILE A 82 -1.59 -7.27 -5.38
C ILE A 82 -1.08 -5.86 -5.10
N ASN A 83 -0.53 -5.65 -3.92
CA ASN A 83 0.00 -4.35 -3.54
C ASN A 83 1.35 -4.09 -4.22
N MET A 84 2.30 -4.98 -4.03
CA MET A 84 3.62 -4.92 -4.65
C MET A 84 4.22 -6.32 -4.75
N VAL A 85 5.26 -6.45 -5.55
CA VAL A 85 6.13 -7.63 -5.61
C VAL A 85 7.48 -7.23 -5.01
N ILE A 86 8.04 -8.07 -4.15
CA ILE A 86 9.35 -7.79 -3.52
C ILE A 86 10.31 -8.90 -3.93
N GLY A 87 11.33 -8.53 -4.72
CA GLY A 87 12.50 -9.37 -4.91
C GLY A 87 13.36 -9.33 -3.65
N CYS A 88 13.88 -10.50 -3.22
CA CYS A 88 14.74 -10.59 -2.06
C CYS A 88 15.92 -11.52 -2.39
N GLY A 89 17.15 -11.12 -2.04
CA GLY A 89 18.35 -11.89 -2.30
C GLY A 89 19.64 -11.14 -1.98
N ILE A 90 20.74 -11.71 -2.37
CA ILE A 90 22.05 -11.06 -2.28
C ILE A 90 22.29 -10.31 -3.58
N ARG A 91 22.51 -8.99 -3.51
CA ARG A 91 22.72 -8.17 -4.72
C ARG A 91 24.06 -8.47 -5.37
N LEU A 92 24.05 -8.44 -6.69
CA LEU A 92 25.27 -8.37 -7.50
C LEU A 92 25.67 -6.90 -7.68
N LYS A 93 26.99 -6.65 -7.86
CA LYS A 93 27.49 -5.29 -8.10
C LYS A 93 26.88 -4.66 -9.36
N GLU A 94 26.68 -5.46 -10.39
CA GLU A 94 26.07 -5.04 -11.67
C GLU A 94 24.56 -4.82 -11.58
N GLY A 95 23.92 -5.23 -10.48
CA GLY A 95 22.47 -5.08 -10.26
C GLY A 95 22.05 -3.70 -9.73
N VAL A 96 22.99 -2.78 -9.54
CA VAL A 96 22.73 -1.43 -9.01
C VAL A 96 23.04 -0.39 -10.09
N TYR A 97 22.00 0.28 -10.60
CA TYR A 97 22.10 1.25 -11.68
C TYR A 97 22.17 2.69 -11.16
N GLY A 98 23.29 3.08 -10.60
CA GLY A 98 23.51 4.45 -10.18
C GLY A 98 23.77 4.62 -8.68
N GLU A 99 24.07 5.86 -8.31
CA GLU A 99 24.36 6.23 -6.93
C GLU A 99 23.10 6.35 -6.07
N ARG A 100 23.27 6.17 -4.77
CA ARG A 100 22.19 6.30 -3.81
C ARG A 100 21.79 7.77 -3.67
N PHE A 101 20.61 8.12 -4.15
CA PHE A 101 20.04 9.45 -3.98
C PHE A 101 19.13 9.51 -2.74
N ARG A 102 19.17 10.62 -2.02
CA ARG A 102 18.24 10.98 -0.95
C ARG A 102 17.89 12.45 -1.09
N ILE A 103 16.60 12.76 -1.01
CA ILE A 103 16.13 14.13 -0.97
C ILE A 103 16.68 14.78 0.32
N PRO A 104 17.23 16.03 0.24
CA PRO A 104 17.69 16.76 1.43
C PRO A 104 16.58 16.87 2.49
N PHE A 105 16.96 16.81 3.76
CA PHE A 105 15.99 16.84 4.85
C PHE A 105 15.13 18.10 4.84
N ASP A 106 15.72 19.24 4.56
CA ASP A 106 15.06 20.56 4.53
C ASP A 106 14.00 20.69 3.43
N ASP A 107 14.09 19.87 2.37
CA ASP A 107 13.09 19.83 1.29
C ASP A 107 11.86 18.99 1.63
N VAL A 108 11.92 18.14 2.66
CA VAL A 108 10.85 17.22 3.05
C VAL A 108 10.30 17.46 4.45
N TYR A 109 10.97 18.24 5.26
CA TYR A 109 10.59 18.52 6.64
C TYR A 109 10.23 19.98 6.84
N PHE A 110 8.99 20.24 7.19
CA PHE A 110 8.49 21.59 7.51
C PHE A 110 8.07 21.65 8.97
N ARG A 111 8.77 22.46 9.75
CA ARG A 111 8.37 22.78 11.12
C ARG A 111 7.32 23.89 11.09
N LYS A 112 6.10 23.59 11.60
CA LYS A 112 5.04 24.58 11.80
C LYS A 112 5.05 25.06 13.26
#